data_ce936f09c2636bb6dd7d3f39bfde5561
#
_entry.id   ce936f09c2636bb6dd7d3f39bfde5561
#
_cell.length_a   1.000
_cell.length_b   1.000
_cell.length_c   1.000
_cell.angle_alpha   90.00
_cell.angle_beta   90.00
_cell.angle_gamma   90.00
#
_symmetry.space_group_name_H-M   'P 1'
#
loop_
_entity.id
_entity.type
_entity.pdbx_description
1 polymer ?
#
loop_
_entity_poly.entity_id
_entity_poly.type
_entity_poly.pdbx_seq_one_letter_code
_entity_poly.pdbx_strand_id
1 'polypeptide(L)'
;MSIFRFKHSDGTAIQNAYLPVSVINNDQDMFVIEVYRDGDGRYFMLCYGFGWKGTYAAGKYFDKIVYPDIENYEVDWIIVKWQDSDGNGFVNNPGDGDAYTLIASG
;
A
#
# COMPACT_ATOMS: atom_id res chain seq x y z
N MET A 1 -20.36 12.04 -2.47
CA MET A 1 -19.62 10.92 -1.89
C MET A 1 -18.26 11.40 -1.45
N SER A 2 -17.85 11.05 -0.24
CA SER A 2 -16.50 11.36 0.25
C SER A 2 -15.53 10.28 -0.18
N ILE A 3 -14.35 10.68 -0.62
CA ILE A 3 -13.27 9.78 -1.02
C ILE A 3 -11.96 10.18 -0.36
N PHE A 4 -11.09 9.20 -0.13
CA PHE A 4 -9.68 9.43 0.14
C PHE A 4 -8.87 9.22 -1.14
N ARG A 5 -7.82 10.02 -1.31
CA ARG A 5 -7.00 10.00 -2.52
C ARG A 5 -5.53 10.25 -2.18
N PHE A 6 -4.65 9.48 -2.80
CA PHE A 6 -3.23 9.81 -2.84
C PHE A 6 -2.94 10.76 -4.00
N LYS A 7 -2.05 11.70 -3.76
CA LYS A 7 -1.61 12.67 -4.76
C LYS A 7 -0.10 12.77 -4.78
N HIS A 8 0.44 13.23 -5.90
CA HIS A 8 1.84 13.66 -5.95
C HIS A 8 2.07 14.86 -5.05
N SER A 9 3.32 15.10 -4.66
CA SER A 9 3.68 16.23 -3.77
C SER A 9 3.31 17.59 -4.36
N ASP A 10 3.20 17.71 -5.68
CA ASP A 10 2.78 18.94 -6.36
C ASP A 10 1.24 19.12 -6.41
N GLY A 11 0.50 18.19 -5.82
CA GLY A 11 -0.96 18.24 -5.76
C GLY A 11 -1.67 17.56 -6.93
N THR A 12 -0.96 17.08 -7.94
CA THR A 12 -1.60 16.38 -9.05
C THR A 12 -2.09 14.99 -8.64
N ALA A 13 -3.20 14.56 -9.18
CA ALA A 13 -3.82 13.28 -8.85
C ALA A 13 -2.98 12.12 -9.42
N ILE A 14 -2.87 11.05 -8.62
CA ILE A 14 -2.35 9.77 -9.08
C ILE A 14 -3.55 8.95 -9.56
N GLN A 15 -3.50 8.49 -10.80
CA GLN A 15 -4.63 7.79 -11.41
C GLN A 15 -5.00 6.54 -10.63
N ASN A 16 -6.30 6.36 -10.37
CA ASN A 16 -6.88 5.21 -9.66
C ASN A 16 -6.47 5.08 -8.18
N ALA A 17 -5.74 6.04 -7.63
CA ALA A 17 -5.26 6.00 -6.25
C ALA A 17 -6.26 6.63 -5.29
N TYR A 18 -7.49 6.13 -5.29
CA TYR A 18 -8.56 6.61 -4.43
C TYR A 18 -9.52 5.49 -4.03
N LEU A 19 -10.20 5.68 -2.92
CA LEU A 19 -11.29 4.80 -2.46
C LEU A 19 -12.39 5.63 -1.82
N PRO A 20 -13.66 5.17 -1.90
CA PRO A 20 -14.74 5.74 -1.10
C PRO A 20 -14.44 5.57 0.40
N VAL A 21 -14.73 6.60 1.18
CA VAL A 21 -14.55 6.55 2.65
C VAL A 21 -15.35 5.40 3.26
N SER A 22 -16.50 5.07 2.67
CA SER A 22 -17.41 4.03 3.19
C SER A 22 -16.78 2.61 3.24
N VAL A 23 -15.75 2.34 2.44
CA VAL A 23 -15.11 1.01 2.43
C VAL A 23 -13.86 0.94 3.32
N ILE A 24 -13.33 2.10 3.74
CA ILE A 24 -12.12 2.17 4.56
C ILE A 24 -12.43 1.59 5.95
N ASN A 25 -11.49 0.81 6.48
CA ASN A 25 -11.62 0.06 7.74
C ASN A 25 -12.74 -1.00 7.72
N ASN A 26 -13.25 -1.31 6.55
CA ASN A 26 -14.21 -2.38 6.35
C ASN A 26 -13.52 -3.51 5.54
N ASP A 27 -13.75 -3.56 4.25
CA ASP A 27 -13.25 -4.65 3.39
C ASP A 27 -12.22 -4.20 2.36
N GLN A 28 -11.94 -2.91 2.28
CA GLN A 28 -10.97 -2.36 1.34
C GLN A 28 -10.16 -1.25 1.99
N ASP A 29 -8.92 -1.13 1.57
CA ASP A 29 -8.07 0.01 1.88
C ASP A 29 -7.01 0.14 0.78
N MET A 30 -6.27 1.21 0.82
CA MET A 30 -5.19 1.46 -0.12
C MET A 30 -4.02 2.02 0.67
N PHE A 31 -2.82 1.59 0.32
CA PHE A 31 -1.64 2.01 1.07
C PHE A 31 -0.51 2.40 0.12
N VAL A 32 0.40 3.20 0.65
CA VAL A 32 1.65 3.54 0.00
C VAL A 32 2.82 2.97 0.80
N ILE A 33 3.81 2.48 0.07
CA ILE A 33 5.11 2.13 0.63
C ILE A 33 6.13 2.99 -0.09
N GLU A 34 6.91 3.77 0.67
CA GLU A 34 8.02 4.55 0.15
C GLU A 34 9.32 3.94 0.66
N VAL A 35 10.30 3.79 -0.23
CA VAL A 35 11.60 3.20 0.09
C VAL A 35 12.66 4.25 -0.19
N TYR A 36 13.42 4.59 0.85
CA TYR A 36 14.52 5.53 0.76
C TYR A 36 15.83 4.79 0.95
N ARG A 37 16.80 5.04 0.08
CA ARG A 37 18.14 4.48 0.18
C ARG A 37 19.11 5.59 0.48
N ASP A 38 19.97 5.41 1.50
CA ASP A 38 21.06 6.35 1.74
C ASP A 38 22.37 5.86 1.09
N GLY A 39 23.39 6.72 1.10
CA GLY A 39 24.70 6.41 0.50
C GLY A 39 25.49 5.34 1.24
N ASP A 40 25.06 4.92 2.42
CA ASP A 40 25.74 3.92 3.26
C ASP A 40 25.12 2.52 3.11
N GLY A 41 24.23 2.34 2.13
CA GLY A 41 23.59 1.05 1.88
C GLY A 41 22.44 0.72 2.83
N ARG A 42 21.96 1.68 3.59
CA ARG A 42 20.81 1.51 4.47
C ARG A 42 19.52 1.84 3.74
N TYR A 43 18.43 1.19 4.18
CA TYR A 43 17.09 1.42 3.65
C TYR A 43 16.21 1.98 4.76
N PHE A 44 15.43 3.00 4.41
CA PHE A 44 14.35 3.52 5.24
C PHE A 44 13.06 3.31 4.49
N MET A 45 12.01 2.88 5.18
CA MET A 45 10.71 2.74 4.54
C MET A 45 9.65 3.48 5.34
N LEU A 46 8.63 3.93 4.62
CA LEU A 46 7.43 4.52 5.18
C LEU A 46 6.24 3.77 4.62
N CYS A 47 5.38 3.23 5.49
CA CYS A 47 4.19 2.49 5.11
C CYS A 47 2.98 3.11 5.77
N TYR A 48 1.96 3.50 4.98
CA TYR A 48 0.71 3.99 5.56
C TYR A 48 -0.46 3.78 4.59
N GLY A 49 -1.63 3.52 5.16
CA GLY A 49 -2.88 3.41 4.42
C GLY A 49 -3.82 4.57 4.73
N PHE A 50 -4.98 4.58 4.08
CA PHE A 50 -6.03 5.54 4.42
C PHE A 50 -6.58 5.31 5.82
N GLY A 51 -6.68 4.03 6.24
CA GLY A 51 -7.08 3.64 7.57
C GLY A 51 -6.10 2.63 8.18
N TRP A 52 -6.44 2.10 9.36
CA TRP A 52 -5.54 1.21 10.08
C TRP A 52 -5.32 -0.13 9.37
N LYS A 53 -6.35 -0.66 8.68
CA LYS A 53 -6.22 -1.92 7.93
C LYS A 53 -5.25 -1.77 6.77
N GLY A 54 -5.28 -0.62 6.08
CA GLY A 54 -4.32 -0.34 5.02
C GLY A 54 -2.89 -0.23 5.53
N THR A 55 -2.68 0.43 6.65
CA THR A 55 -1.36 0.51 7.27
C THR A 55 -0.86 -0.87 7.69
N TYR A 56 -1.74 -1.69 8.27
CA TYR A 56 -1.41 -3.06 8.65
C TYR A 56 -1.10 -3.92 7.42
N ALA A 57 -1.91 -3.79 6.35
CA ALA A 57 -1.68 -4.50 5.09
C ALA A 57 -0.36 -4.09 4.43
N ALA A 58 0.01 -2.81 4.54
CA ALA A 58 1.29 -2.31 4.03
C ALA A 58 2.47 -3.04 4.67
N GLY A 59 2.42 -3.25 5.99
CA GLY A 59 3.43 -4.01 6.71
C GLY A 59 3.54 -5.45 6.22
N LYS A 60 2.41 -6.11 6.02
CA LYS A 60 2.38 -7.49 5.51
C LYS A 60 2.91 -7.57 4.08
N TYR A 61 2.52 -6.64 3.22
CA TYR A 61 2.98 -6.59 1.84
C TYR A 61 4.48 -6.31 1.80
N PHE A 62 4.98 -5.38 2.61
CA PHE A 62 6.41 -5.10 2.69
C PHE A 62 7.19 -6.35 3.08
N ASP A 63 6.76 -7.02 4.16
CA ASP A 63 7.46 -8.20 4.68
C ASP A 63 7.51 -9.35 3.66
N LYS A 64 6.41 -9.60 2.95
CA LYS A 64 6.27 -10.78 2.09
C LYS A 64 6.68 -10.54 0.63
N ILE A 65 6.53 -9.32 0.12
CA ILE A 65 6.73 -9.02 -1.30
C ILE A 65 7.91 -8.09 -1.53
N VAL A 66 7.98 -6.96 -0.81
CA VAL A 66 8.97 -5.92 -1.07
C VAL A 66 10.33 -6.29 -0.48
N TYR A 67 10.37 -6.64 0.79
CA TYR A 67 11.63 -6.88 1.50
C TYR A 67 12.46 -8.02 0.90
N PRO A 68 11.88 -9.18 0.52
CA PRO A 68 12.66 -10.25 -0.10
C PRO A 68 13.37 -9.85 -1.40
N ASP A 69 12.90 -8.79 -2.06
CA ASP A 69 13.41 -8.31 -3.34
C ASP A 69 13.91 -6.87 -3.28
N ILE A 70 14.22 -6.39 -2.07
CA ILE A 70 14.48 -4.95 -1.82
C ILE A 70 15.66 -4.43 -2.63
N GLU A 71 16.68 -5.24 -2.87
CA GLU A 71 17.88 -4.83 -3.59
C GLU A 71 17.59 -4.58 -5.08
N ASN A 72 16.54 -5.19 -5.61
CA ASN A 72 16.14 -5.05 -7.01
C ASN A 72 15.04 -4.03 -7.23
N TYR A 73 14.57 -3.37 -6.16
CA TYR A 73 13.52 -2.36 -6.28
C TYR A 73 14.08 -1.09 -6.92
N GLU A 74 13.56 -0.76 -8.11
CA GLU A 74 14.01 0.41 -8.88
C GLU A 74 13.11 1.62 -8.69
N VAL A 75 11.97 1.46 -8.02
CA VAL A 75 11.02 2.55 -7.78
C VAL A 75 11.16 3.05 -6.34
N ASP A 76 10.81 4.32 -6.13
CA ASP A 76 10.88 4.94 -4.81
C ASP A 76 9.61 4.74 -4.00
N TRP A 77 8.49 4.50 -4.67
CA TRP A 77 7.21 4.29 -4.00
C TRP A 77 6.29 3.40 -4.82
N ILE A 78 5.39 2.71 -4.10
CA ILE A 78 4.30 1.94 -4.69
C ILE A 78 3.01 2.25 -3.95
N ILE A 79 1.90 2.19 -4.67
CA ILE A 79 0.54 2.24 -4.11
C ILE A 79 -0.15 0.94 -4.44
N VAL A 80 -0.71 0.30 -3.41
CA VAL A 80 -1.34 -1.01 -3.50
C VAL A 80 -2.73 -0.93 -2.88
N LYS A 81 -3.71 -1.54 -3.54
CA LYS A 81 -5.05 -1.72 -2.99
C LYS A 81 -5.13 -3.08 -2.31
N TRP A 82 -5.62 -3.08 -1.07
CA TRP A 82 -5.94 -4.29 -0.32
C TRP A 82 -7.45 -4.50 -0.32
N GLN A 83 -7.88 -5.77 -0.44
CA GLN A 83 -9.28 -6.15 -0.33
C GLN A 83 -9.39 -7.45 0.46
N ASP A 84 -10.33 -7.49 1.42
CA ASP A 84 -10.68 -8.68 2.17
C ASP A 84 -11.52 -9.61 1.28
N SER A 85 -10.85 -10.45 0.50
CA SER A 85 -11.49 -11.26 -0.53
C SER A 85 -12.15 -12.52 0.03
N ASP A 86 -11.69 -13.01 1.18
CA ASP A 86 -12.29 -14.18 1.82
C ASP A 86 -13.40 -13.82 2.83
N GLY A 87 -13.60 -12.53 3.07
CA GLY A 87 -14.67 -12.04 3.93
C GLY A 87 -14.52 -12.35 5.41
N ASN A 88 -13.30 -12.69 5.86
CA ASN A 88 -13.08 -13.08 7.27
C ASN A 88 -12.92 -11.88 8.22
N GLY A 89 -12.87 -10.64 7.71
CA GLY A 89 -12.73 -9.44 8.52
C GLY A 89 -11.31 -9.13 8.97
N PHE A 90 -10.34 -9.97 8.63
CA PHE A 90 -8.94 -9.79 9.01
C PHE A 90 -8.08 -9.43 7.80
N VAL A 91 -6.96 -8.75 8.07
CA VAL A 91 -5.94 -8.50 7.05
C VAL A 91 -5.00 -9.71 7.00
N ASN A 92 -5.11 -10.48 5.92
CA ASN A 92 -4.26 -11.64 5.69
C ASN A 92 -3.01 -11.24 4.88
N ASN A 93 -2.00 -12.13 4.89
CA ASN A 93 -0.82 -11.94 4.04
C ASN A 93 -1.20 -12.03 2.56
N PRO A 94 -0.39 -11.41 1.65
CA PRO A 94 -0.57 -11.64 0.22
C PRO A 94 -0.56 -13.14 -0.08
N GLY A 95 -1.55 -13.61 -0.84
CA GLY A 95 -1.70 -15.01 -1.19
C GLY A 95 -2.48 -15.86 -0.19
N ASP A 96 -2.89 -15.28 0.95
CA ASP A 96 -3.56 -16.02 2.03
C ASP A 96 -5.04 -15.65 2.16
N GLY A 97 -5.73 -15.39 1.06
CA GLY A 97 -7.17 -15.12 1.04
C GLY A 97 -7.54 -13.68 0.76
N ASP A 98 -6.59 -12.75 0.83
CA ASP A 98 -6.83 -11.35 0.50
C ASP A 98 -6.18 -10.97 -0.83
N ALA A 99 -6.80 -10.04 -1.54
CA ALA A 99 -6.30 -9.52 -2.80
C ALA A 99 -5.44 -8.27 -2.56
N TYR A 100 -4.26 -8.23 -3.16
CA TYR A 100 -3.37 -7.08 -3.19
C TYR A 100 -3.11 -6.73 -4.64
N THR A 101 -3.45 -5.51 -5.04
CA THR A 101 -3.37 -5.08 -6.44
C THR A 101 -2.51 -3.83 -6.53
N LEU A 102 -1.44 -3.90 -7.31
CA LEU A 102 -0.59 -2.73 -7.58
C LEU A 102 -1.40 -1.71 -8.40
N ILE A 103 -1.48 -0.49 -7.90
CA ILE A 103 -2.24 0.60 -8.52
C ILE A 103 -1.29 1.54 -9.28
N ALA A 104 -0.17 1.90 -8.66
CA ALA A 104 0.77 2.86 -9.23
C ALA A 104 2.14 2.70 -8.59
N SER A 105 3.17 3.20 -9.27
CA SER A 105 4.55 3.23 -8.76
C SER A 105 5.32 4.39 -9.40
N GLY A 106 6.36 4.81 -8.73
CA GLY A 106 7.17 5.90 -9.24
C GLY A 106 8.57 6.01 -8.65
#